data_ee709f4db46968c06c36ad8135d8f020
#
_entry.id   ee709f4db46968c06c36ad8135d8f020
#
_cell.length_a   1.000
_cell.length_b   1.000
_cell.length_c   1.000
_cell.angle_alpha   90.00
_cell.angle_beta   90.00
_cell.angle_gamma   90.00
#
_symmetry.space_group_name_H-M   'P 1'
#
loop_
_entity.id
_entity.type
_entity.pdbx_description
1 polymer ?
#
loop_
_entity_poly.entity_id
_entity_poly.type
_entity_poly.pdbx_seq_one_letter_code
_entity_poly.pdbx_strand_id
1 'polypeptide(L)'
;LDGTIHCFGEGLPNQKVHPKSPESVADVQPVATQLAASILQESEVTDGYAVVLGLSNEQLVDELLRTSKLRIIVVDSGSARMNALRQRLMTAGDYSDRLQLIVGNPDSADIPPYIANLIIVSDEASAPMDSGERVKRMFEILRPYGGKACVLTPDGKDAKLLSHASPGTLPGVKT
;
A
#
# COMPACT_ATOMS: atom_id res chain seq x y z
N LEU A 1 4.80 36.83 4.01
CA LEU A 1 5.51 35.63 4.51
C LEU A 1 5.87 34.80 3.31
N ASP A 2 7.15 34.65 3.01
CA ASP A 2 7.69 34.01 1.80
C ASP A 2 7.84 32.47 1.96
N GLY A 3 7.45 31.92 3.11
CA GLY A 3 7.52 30.47 3.36
C GLY A 3 8.93 29.89 3.54
N THR A 4 9.93 30.78 3.73
CA THR A 4 11.32 30.34 3.91
C THR A 4 11.51 29.71 5.30
N ILE A 5 12.03 28.50 5.35
CA ILE A 5 12.44 27.83 6.58
C ILE A 5 13.89 28.21 6.85
N HIS A 6 14.13 28.89 7.97
CA HIS A 6 15.48 29.23 8.42
C HIS A 6 15.95 28.18 9.44
N CYS A 7 17.00 27.45 9.11
CA CYS A 7 17.70 26.56 10.03
C CYS A 7 18.88 27.30 10.65
N PHE A 8 18.88 27.42 11.99
CA PHE A 8 20.00 27.99 12.76
C PHE A 8 20.79 26.81 13.37
N GLY A 9 22.07 26.75 13.07
CA GLY A 9 23.02 25.79 13.63
C GLY A 9 24.42 26.08 13.11
N GLU A 10 25.45 25.69 13.86
CA GLU A 10 26.80 25.74 13.35
C GLU A 10 26.90 24.84 12.13
N GLY A 11 27.34 25.36 11.00
CA GLY A 11 27.51 24.63 9.77
C GLY A 11 28.50 23.47 9.99
N LEU A 12 28.01 22.24 9.95
CA LEU A 12 28.89 21.08 9.95
C LEU A 12 29.67 21.08 8.64
N PRO A 13 31.01 21.20 8.67
CA PRO A 13 31.81 21.04 7.48
C PRO A 13 31.68 19.58 7.03
N ASN A 14 31.28 19.34 5.82
CA ASN A 14 31.04 18.05 5.19
C ASN A 14 29.67 17.42 5.49
N GLN A 15 28.61 18.02 4.97
CA GLN A 15 27.42 17.26 4.64
C GLN A 15 27.82 16.24 3.56
N LYS A 16 28.06 14.98 3.96
CA LYS A 16 28.17 13.89 3.01
C LYS A 16 26.80 13.74 2.35
N VAL A 17 26.64 14.31 1.18
CA VAL A 17 25.57 13.92 0.28
C VAL A 17 25.83 12.45 -0.02
N HIS A 18 25.04 11.55 0.56
CA HIS A 18 25.07 10.16 0.15
C HIS A 18 24.56 10.12 -1.29
N PRO A 19 25.42 9.84 -2.27
CA PRO A 19 24.94 9.65 -3.62
C PRO A 19 23.95 8.49 -3.56
N LYS A 20 22.81 8.64 -4.25
CA LYS A 20 21.87 7.53 -4.45
C LYS A 20 22.70 6.35 -4.95
N SER A 21 22.75 5.29 -4.15
CA SER A 21 23.50 4.08 -4.53
C SER A 21 22.93 3.60 -5.85
N PRO A 22 23.76 3.29 -6.87
CA PRO A 22 23.23 2.73 -8.10
C PRO A 22 22.51 1.42 -7.73
N GLU A 23 21.23 1.40 -8.00
CA GLU A 23 20.30 0.30 -7.99
C GLU A 23 20.89 -1.03 -7.50
N SER A 24 20.66 -1.34 -6.23
CA SER A 24 20.48 -2.73 -5.85
C SER A 24 19.24 -3.18 -6.62
N VAL A 25 19.45 -3.76 -7.79
CA VAL A 25 18.45 -4.57 -8.47
C VAL A 25 18.25 -5.75 -7.53
N ALA A 26 17.36 -5.58 -6.53
CA ALA A 26 16.79 -6.71 -5.82
C ALA A 26 16.27 -7.63 -6.93
N ASP A 27 16.58 -8.91 -6.87
CA ASP A 27 16.08 -9.92 -7.82
C ASP A 27 14.57 -9.68 -7.95
N VAL A 28 14.20 -9.02 -9.06
CA VAL A 28 12.80 -8.71 -9.36
C VAL A 28 12.15 -10.06 -9.57
N GLN A 29 11.42 -10.51 -8.56
CA GLN A 29 10.73 -11.78 -8.72
C GLN A 29 9.63 -11.57 -9.77
N PRO A 30 9.65 -12.34 -10.87
CA PRO A 30 8.71 -12.14 -11.98
C PRO A 30 7.26 -12.20 -11.52
N VAL A 31 6.97 -12.87 -10.41
CA VAL A 31 5.65 -12.95 -9.79
C VAL A 31 5.16 -11.58 -9.29
N ALA A 32 5.99 -10.81 -8.60
CA ALA A 32 5.57 -9.50 -8.08
C ALA A 32 5.32 -8.50 -9.21
N THR A 33 6.13 -8.53 -10.26
CA THR A 33 5.95 -7.68 -11.44
C THR A 33 4.66 -8.01 -12.19
N GLN A 34 4.37 -9.30 -12.39
CA GLN A 34 3.13 -9.74 -13.04
C GLN A 34 1.91 -9.38 -12.19
N LEU A 35 1.99 -9.61 -10.88
CA LEU A 35 0.91 -9.28 -9.96
C LEU A 35 0.60 -7.78 -9.94
N ALA A 36 1.63 -6.93 -9.84
CA ALA A 36 1.44 -5.48 -9.91
C ALA A 36 0.81 -5.05 -11.24
N ALA A 37 1.28 -5.62 -12.36
CA ALA A 37 0.73 -5.32 -13.67
C ALA A 37 -0.74 -5.74 -13.79
N SER A 38 -1.11 -6.95 -13.32
CA SER A 38 -2.50 -7.42 -13.32
C SER A 38 -3.39 -6.53 -12.47
N ILE A 39 -2.95 -6.16 -11.25
CA ILE A 39 -3.73 -5.28 -10.36
C ILE A 39 -3.97 -3.92 -11.04
N LEU A 40 -2.93 -3.29 -11.60
CA LEU A 40 -3.06 -1.99 -12.25
C LEU A 40 -3.92 -2.05 -13.51
N GLN A 41 -3.81 -3.12 -14.29
CA GLN A 41 -4.59 -3.33 -15.49
C GLN A 41 -6.07 -3.58 -15.18
N GLU A 42 -6.37 -4.46 -14.23
CA GLU A 42 -7.75 -4.82 -13.89
C GLU A 42 -8.48 -3.71 -13.12
N SER A 43 -7.75 -3.01 -12.23
CA SER A 43 -8.34 -1.90 -11.49
C SER A 43 -8.45 -0.62 -12.31
N GLU A 44 -7.63 -0.44 -13.34
CA GLU A 44 -7.46 0.81 -14.09
C GLU A 44 -7.05 2.00 -13.21
N VAL A 45 -6.50 1.73 -12.01
CA VAL A 45 -6.08 2.74 -11.04
C VAL A 45 -4.56 2.87 -11.05
N THR A 46 -4.04 3.94 -11.60
CA THR A 46 -2.59 4.19 -11.74
C THR A 46 -2.10 5.39 -10.92
N ASP A 47 -3.01 6.17 -10.33
CA ASP A 47 -2.70 7.33 -9.49
C ASP A 47 -3.67 7.44 -8.29
N GLY A 48 -3.42 8.38 -7.39
CA GLY A 48 -4.18 8.55 -6.17
C GLY A 48 -3.63 7.71 -5.02
N TYR A 49 -4.48 7.29 -4.09
CA TYR A 49 -4.06 6.52 -2.92
C TYR A 49 -4.40 5.03 -3.08
N ALA A 50 -3.41 4.19 -2.81
CA ALA A 50 -3.60 2.76 -2.62
C ALA A 50 -3.38 2.41 -1.15
N VAL A 51 -4.27 1.61 -0.57
CA VAL A 51 -4.15 1.09 0.79
C VAL A 51 -3.93 -0.41 0.72
N VAL A 52 -2.81 -0.88 1.25
CA VAL A 52 -2.46 -2.31 1.34
C VAL A 52 -2.74 -2.78 2.76
N LEU A 53 -3.69 -3.67 2.91
CA LEU A 53 -4.09 -4.26 4.18
C LEU A 53 -3.45 -5.64 4.33
N GLY A 54 -2.44 -5.71 5.19
CA GLY A 54 -1.54 -6.85 5.33
C GLY A 54 -0.36 -6.79 4.34
N LEU A 55 0.79 -7.29 4.73
CA LEU A 55 2.02 -7.29 3.93
C LEU A 55 2.50 -8.71 3.69
N SER A 56 1.86 -9.45 2.79
CA SER A 56 2.29 -10.80 2.41
C SER A 56 3.43 -10.79 1.39
N ASN A 57 3.50 -9.74 0.57
CA ASN A 57 4.52 -9.61 -0.48
C ASN A 57 5.10 -8.18 -0.50
N GLU A 58 6.28 -8.01 0.06
CA GLU A 58 6.97 -6.71 0.11
C GLU A 58 7.35 -6.19 -1.29
N GLN A 59 7.68 -7.08 -2.22
CA GLN A 59 8.10 -6.73 -3.57
C GLN A 59 6.94 -6.20 -4.40
N LEU A 60 5.70 -6.56 -4.07
CA LEU A 60 4.53 -5.97 -4.70
C LEU A 60 4.47 -4.45 -4.45
N VAL A 61 4.83 -4.01 -3.22
CA VAL A 61 4.87 -2.58 -2.89
C VAL A 61 5.91 -1.85 -3.73
N ASP A 62 7.09 -2.44 -3.89
CA ASP A 62 8.16 -1.86 -4.71
C ASP A 62 7.72 -1.73 -6.18
N GLU A 63 7.12 -2.80 -6.73
CA GLU A 63 6.65 -2.81 -8.11
C GLU A 63 5.52 -1.79 -8.35
N LEU A 64 4.58 -1.67 -7.44
CA LEU A 64 3.53 -0.65 -7.52
C LEU A 64 4.10 0.77 -7.47
N LEU A 65 5.09 1.03 -6.60
CA LEU A 65 5.77 2.33 -6.54
C LEU A 65 6.52 2.64 -7.84
N ARG A 66 7.14 1.64 -8.45
CA ARG A 66 7.93 1.77 -9.67
C ARG A 66 7.05 1.97 -10.91
N THR A 67 5.93 1.24 -11.00
CA THR A 67 5.11 1.15 -12.22
C THR A 67 3.89 2.07 -12.23
N SER A 68 3.62 2.77 -11.13
CA SER A 68 2.48 3.67 -11.00
C SER A 68 2.86 5.01 -10.36
N LYS A 69 1.89 5.94 -10.28
CA LYS A 69 1.97 7.18 -9.53
C LYS A 69 1.23 7.12 -8.20
N LEU A 70 0.87 5.93 -7.75
CA LEU A 70 0.12 5.72 -6.51
C LEU A 70 0.91 6.21 -5.29
N ARG A 71 0.20 6.76 -4.34
CA ARG A 71 0.66 6.96 -2.96
C ARG A 71 0.19 5.77 -2.15
N ILE A 72 1.12 5.02 -1.59
CA ILE A 72 0.82 3.73 -0.99
C ILE A 72 0.87 3.85 0.53
N ILE A 73 -0.20 3.41 1.18
CA ILE A 73 -0.28 3.25 2.63
C ILE A 73 -0.32 1.75 2.91
N VAL A 74 0.69 1.23 3.59
CA VAL A 74 0.73 -0.18 4.00
C VAL A 74 0.41 -0.27 5.48
N VAL A 75 -0.53 -1.12 5.83
CA VAL A 75 -0.89 -1.44 7.21
C VAL A 75 -0.66 -2.90 7.48
N ASP A 76 0.18 -3.22 8.45
CA ASP A 76 0.47 -4.59 8.85
C ASP A 76 0.78 -4.67 10.36
N SER A 77 0.33 -5.73 11.00
CA SER A 77 0.55 -5.94 12.45
C SER A 77 1.98 -6.40 12.78
N GLY A 78 2.71 -6.91 11.80
CA GLY A 78 4.07 -7.43 11.95
C GLY A 78 5.13 -6.33 12.02
N SER A 79 5.40 -5.80 13.21
CA SER A 79 6.37 -4.71 13.43
C SER A 79 7.77 -5.03 12.89
N ALA A 80 8.23 -6.27 13.05
CA ALA A 80 9.55 -6.70 12.56
C ALA A 80 9.62 -6.62 11.02
N ARG A 81 8.60 -7.13 10.32
CA ARG A 81 8.47 -7.11 8.85
C ARG A 81 8.41 -5.67 8.34
N MET A 82 7.58 -4.83 8.96
CA MET A 82 7.46 -3.43 8.59
C MET A 82 8.76 -2.64 8.80
N ASN A 83 9.49 -2.93 9.87
CA ASN A 83 10.79 -2.31 10.12
C ASN A 83 11.85 -2.80 9.12
N ALA A 84 11.87 -4.07 8.79
CA ALA A 84 12.77 -4.62 7.77
C ALA A 84 12.53 -3.95 6.39
N LEU A 85 11.26 -3.84 5.98
CA LEU A 85 10.89 -3.13 4.75
C LEU A 85 11.37 -1.68 4.78
N ARG A 86 11.12 -0.96 5.89
CA ARG A 86 11.56 0.44 6.04
C ARG A 86 13.07 0.57 5.91
N GLN A 87 13.83 -0.26 6.61
CA GLN A 87 15.30 -0.23 6.56
C GLN A 87 15.83 -0.55 5.16
N ARG A 88 15.26 -1.56 4.50
CA ARG A 88 15.65 -1.94 3.14
C ARG A 88 15.46 -0.77 2.17
N LEU A 89 14.29 -0.14 2.18
CA LEU A 89 13.96 0.98 1.31
C LEU A 89 14.80 2.23 1.62
N MET A 90 15.07 2.50 2.90
CA MET A 90 15.96 3.61 3.28
C MET A 90 17.39 3.37 2.82
N THR A 91 17.90 2.15 2.94
CA THR A 91 19.25 1.79 2.52
C THR A 91 19.40 1.86 1.00
N ALA A 92 18.40 1.43 0.27
CA ALA A 92 18.35 1.53 -1.20
C ALA A 92 18.16 2.97 -1.70
N GLY A 93 17.78 3.92 -0.83
CA GLY A 93 17.42 5.28 -1.23
C GLY A 93 16.07 5.39 -1.93
N ASP A 94 15.27 4.33 -1.85
CA ASP A 94 13.98 4.22 -2.51
C ASP A 94 12.79 4.55 -1.59
N TYR A 95 13.08 4.93 -0.33
CA TYR A 95 12.02 5.38 0.58
C TYR A 95 11.43 6.69 0.04
N SER A 96 10.29 6.55 -0.59
CA SER A 96 9.60 7.60 -1.31
C SER A 96 8.65 8.37 -0.38
N ASP A 97 8.44 9.65 -0.66
CA ASP A 97 7.37 10.48 -0.10
C ASP A 97 5.95 9.93 -0.43
N ARG A 98 5.89 8.98 -1.37
CA ARG A 98 4.66 8.28 -1.76
C ARG A 98 4.38 7.01 -0.96
N LEU A 99 5.22 6.63 0.01
CA LEU A 99 5.05 5.43 0.81
C LEU A 99 4.91 5.76 2.29
N GLN A 100 3.84 5.28 2.90
CA GLN A 100 3.62 5.32 4.34
C GLN A 100 3.47 3.91 4.90
N LEU A 101 4.22 3.59 5.94
CA LEU A 101 4.20 2.30 6.63
C LEU A 101 3.62 2.47 8.02
N ILE A 102 2.48 1.83 8.29
CA ILE A 102 1.75 1.88 9.56
C ILE A 102 1.78 0.50 10.20
N VAL A 103 2.38 0.40 11.38
CA VAL A 103 2.32 -0.82 12.19
C VAL A 103 1.01 -0.81 12.98
N GLY A 104 0.13 -1.75 12.69
CA GLY A 104 -1.17 -1.83 13.34
C GLY A 104 -2.02 -2.95 12.75
N ASN A 105 -3.16 -3.21 13.38
CA ASN A 105 -4.11 -4.18 12.86
C ASN A 105 -4.80 -3.61 11.60
N PRO A 106 -4.73 -4.29 10.44
CA PRO A 106 -5.35 -3.84 9.19
C PRO A 106 -6.86 -3.56 9.32
N ASP A 107 -7.55 -4.28 10.18
CA ASP A 107 -9.01 -4.15 10.35
C ASP A 107 -9.43 -2.96 11.21
N SER A 108 -8.51 -2.41 12.03
CA SER A 108 -8.80 -1.31 12.96
C SER A 108 -7.88 -0.10 12.85
N ALA A 109 -6.97 -0.09 11.89
CA ALA A 109 -6.06 1.05 11.68
C ALA A 109 -6.84 2.33 11.40
N ASP A 110 -6.38 3.44 11.97
CA ASP A 110 -6.99 4.75 11.77
C ASP A 110 -6.58 5.32 10.41
N ILE A 111 -7.36 4.96 9.38
CA ILE A 111 -7.20 5.45 8.01
C ILE A 111 -8.37 6.38 7.72
N PRO A 112 -8.11 7.59 7.19
CA PRO A 112 -9.18 8.51 6.81
C PRO A 112 -10.19 7.87 5.87
N PRO A 113 -11.50 8.15 6.05
CA PRO A 113 -12.52 7.62 5.17
C PRO A 113 -12.37 8.18 3.75
N TYR A 114 -12.79 7.39 2.77
CA TYR A 114 -12.87 7.77 1.36
C TYR A 114 -11.54 8.19 0.71
N ILE A 115 -10.41 7.81 1.29
CA ILE A 115 -9.09 8.17 0.75
C ILE A 115 -8.63 7.26 -0.38
N ALA A 116 -8.98 5.97 -0.35
CA ALA A 116 -8.40 4.97 -1.24
C ALA A 116 -9.07 4.93 -2.61
N ASN A 117 -8.28 5.11 -3.65
CA ASN A 117 -8.66 4.78 -5.02
C ASN A 117 -8.57 3.27 -5.26
N LEU A 118 -7.60 2.63 -4.57
CA LEU A 118 -7.36 1.19 -4.64
C LEU A 118 -7.14 0.64 -3.23
N ILE A 119 -7.82 -0.46 -2.89
CA ILE A 119 -7.51 -1.27 -1.71
C ILE A 119 -6.97 -2.61 -2.18
N ILE A 120 -5.87 -3.05 -1.59
CA ILE A 120 -5.28 -4.38 -1.83
C ILE A 120 -5.27 -5.11 -0.49
N VAL A 121 -6.00 -6.20 -0.40
CA VAL A 121 -6.01 -7.07 0.78
C VAL A 121 -5.09 -8.24 0.50
N SER A 122 -4.01 -8.34 1.27
CA SER A 122 -2.98 -9.37 1.06
C SER A 122 -2.87 -10.37 2.19
N ASP A 123 -3.61 -10.21 3.26
CA ASP A 123 -3.60 -11.12 4.40
C ASP A 123 -5.02 -11.61 4.71
N GLU A 124 -5.41 -12.69 4.03
CA GLU A 124 -6.66 -13.38 4.34
C GLU A 124 -6.57 -14.22 5.63
N ALA A 125 -5.35 -14.49 6.11
CA ALA A 125 -5.14 -15.37 7.25
C ALA A 125 -5.60 -14.73 8.58
N SER A 126 -5.67 -13.41 8.66
CA SER A 126 -6.04 -12.69 9.88
C SER A 126 -7.55 -12.60 10.10
N ALA A 127 -8.36 -12.56 9.04
CA ALA A 127 -9.82 -12.62 9.12
C ALA A 127 -10.42 -12.99 7.75
N PRO A 128 -11.45 -13.84 7.72
CA PRO A 128 -12.13 -14.17 6.47
C PRO A 128 -12.70 -12.92 5.79
N MET A 129 -12.62 -12.85 4.46
CA MET A 129 -13.17 -11.74 3.65
C MET A 129 -14.69 -11.61 3.75
N ASP A 130 -15.37 -12.66 4.22
CA ASP A 130 -16.82 -12.69 4.46
C ASP A 130 -17.22 -12.10 5.82
N SER A 131 -16.27 -11.69 6.66
CA SER A 131 -16.61 -10.94 7.86
C SER A 131 -17.21 -9.58 7.46
N GLY A 132 -18.46 -9.36 7.78
CA GLY A 132 -19.17 -8.11 7.45
C GLY A 132 -18.46 -6.85 7.95
N GLU A 133 -17.66 -6.96 9.01
CA GLU A 133 -16.87 -5.86 9.57
C GLU A 133 -15.72 -5.46 8.64
N ARG A 134 -14.96 -6.43 8.11
CA ARG A 134 -13.86 -6.13 7.18
C ARG A 134 -14.38 -5.49 5.90
N VAL A 135 -15.44 -6.05 5.34
CA VAL A 135 -16.10 -5.48 4.15
C VAL A 135 -16.58 -4.05 4.42
N LYS A 136 -17.26 -3.83 5.54
CA LYS A 136 -17.71 -2.48 5.94
C LYS A 136 -16.52 -1.52 6.04
N ARG A 137 -15.41 -1.95 6.68
CA ARG A 137 -14.21 -1.14 6.81
C ARG A 137 -13.59 -0.78 5.48
N MET A 138 -13.52 -1.73 4.54
CA MET A 138 -13.04 -1.45 3.19
C MET A 138 -13.90 -0.39 2.49
N PHE A 139 -15.22 -0.46 2.63
CA PHE A 139 -16.12 0.56 2.06
C PHE A 139 -15.95 1.95 2.71
N GLU A 140 -15.68 2.00 3.99
CA GLU A 140 -15.41 3.27 4.69
C GLU A 140 -14.14 3.95 4.16
N ILE A 141 -13.11 3.18 3.84
CA ILE A 141 -11.82 3.69 3.35
C ILE A 141 -11.86 3.97 1.84
N LEU A 142 -12.65 3.19 1.11
CA LEU A 142 -12.71 3.25 -0.35
C LEU A 142 -13.40 4.51 -0.83
N ARG A 143 -12.81 5.17 -1.81
CA ARG A 143 -13.39 6.35 -2.44
C ARG A 143 -14.73 6.00 -3.11
N PRO A 144 -15.82 6.75 -2.84
CA PRO A 144 -17.08 6.55 -3.55
C PRO A 144 -16.89 6.85 -5.04
N TYR A 145 -17.64 6.13 -5.86
CA TYR A 145 -17.62 6.30 -7.32
C TYR A 145 -16.25 6.11 -7.98
N GLY A 146 -15.82 4.86 -8.07
CA GLY A 146 -14.63 4.47 -8.81
C GLY A 146 -13.49 3.88 -7.98
N GLY A 147 -13.61 3.84 -6.66
CA GLY A 147 -12.68 3.08 -5.82
C GLY A 147 -12.78 1.58 -6.14
N LYS A 148 -11.64 0.90 -6.17
CA LYS A 148 -11.51 -0.52 -6.50
C LYS A 148 -10.88 -1.27 -5.33
N ALA A 149 -11.28 -2.51 -5.13
CA ALA A 149 -10.69 -3.38 -4.13
C ALA A 149 -10.24 -4.70 -4.77
N CYS A 150 -9.02 -5.11 -4.48
CA CYS A 150 -8.44 -6.37 -4.92
C CYS A 150 -8.10 -7.23 -3.69
N VAL A 151 -8.32 -8.53 -3.80
CA VAL A 151 -7.91 -9.51 -2.80
C VAL A 151 -6.86 -10.39 -3.43
N LEU A 152 -5.71 -10.53 -2.77
CA LEU A 152 -4.68 -11.44 -3.21
C LEU A 152 -5.06 -12.88 -2.85
N THR A 153 -4.69 -13.83 -3.70
CA THR A 153 -4.81 -15.25 -3.37
C THR A 153 -3.88 -15.60 -2.21
N PRO A 154 -4.19 -16.65 -1.42
CA PRO A 154 -3.39 -17.02 -0.25
C PRO A 154 -1.92 -17.32 -0.56
N ASP A 155 -1.60 -17.72 -1.80
CA ASP A 155 -0.22 -17.91 -2.26
C ASP A 155 0.44 -16.61 -2.74
N GLY A 156 -0.29 -15.49 -2.74
CA GLY A 156 0.21 -14.16 -3.11
C GLY A 156 0.61 -14.02 -4.58
N LYS A 157 0.14 -14.94 -5.47
CA LYS A 157 0.53 -14.94 -6.88
C LYS A 157 -0.46 -14.26 -7.80
N ASP A 158 -1.74 -14.25 -7.39
CA ASP A 158 -2.82 -13.67 -8.16
C ASP A 158 -3.63 -12.68 -7.32
N ALA A 159 -4.35 -11.78 -7.99
CA ALA A 159 -5.27 -10.84 -7.38
C ALA A 159 -6.66 -11.01 -8.01
N LYS A 160 -7.69 -10.97 -7.19
CA LYS A 160 -9.08 -10.95 -7.63
C LYS A 160 -9.67 -9.57 -7.37
N LEU A 161 -10.09 -8.90 -8.43
CA LEU A 161 -10.82 -7.64 -8.31
C LEU A 161 -12.22 -7.93 -7.75
N LEU A 162 -12.57 -7.26 -6.67
CA LEU A 162 -13.93 -7.22 -6.16
C LEU A 162 -14.73 -6.23 -7.02
N SER A 163 -15.21 -6.71 -8.17
CA SER A 163 -16.04 -5.91 -9.05
C SER A 163 -17.42 -5.73 -8.45
N HIS A 164 -17.82 -4.46 -8.27
CA HIS A 164 -19.19 -4.05 -7.93
C HIS A 164 -19.77 -4.63 -6.65
N ALA A 165 -19.15 -4.39 -5.52
CA ALA A 165 -19.90 -4.42 -4.29
C ALA A 165 -20.76 -3.14 -4.21
N SER A 166 -21.86 -3.12 -4.97
CA SER A 166 -22.96 -2.21 -4.62
C SER A 166 -23.46 -2.57 -3.22
N PRO A 167 -23.75 -1.61 -2.35
CA PRO A 167 -24.15 -1.87 -0.96
C PRO A 167 -25.34 -2.83 -0.79
N GLY A 168 -26.04 -3.15 -1.86
CA GLY A 168 -27.19 -4.08 -1.88
C GLY A 168 -26.88 -5.51 -2.28
N THR A 169 -25.63 -5.85 -2.64
CA THR A 169 -25.28 -7.19 -3.17
C THR A 169 -24.43 -8.01 -2.20
N LEU A 170 -24.16 -7.50 -1.00
CA LEU A 170 -23.40 -8.22 0.01
C LEU A 170 -24.30 -9.24 0.70
N PRO A 171 -23.93 -10.54 0.73
CA PRO A 171 -24.69 -11.51 1.50
C PRO A 171 -24.59 -11.15 2.99
N GLY A 172 -25.72 -10.76 3.59
CA GLY A 172 -25.82 -10.50 5.02
C GLY A 172 -26.10 -9.06 5.44
N VAL A 173 -26.11 -8.08 4.56
CA VAL A 173 -26.58 -6.73 4.88
C VAL A 173 -28.08 -6.65 4.57
N LYS A 174 -28.93 -6.85 5.59
CA LYS A 174 -30.35 -6.50 5.53
C LYS A 174 -30.44 -4.98 5.69
N THR A 175 -31.04 -4.33 4.70
CA THR A 175 -31.50 -2.93 4.79
C THR A 175 -32.57 -2.79 5.85
#